data_2f1dbaef1a39a9c27b98e1ca18c40054
#
_entry.id   2f1dbaef1a39a9c27b98e1ca18c40054
#
_cell.length_a   1.000
_cell.length_b   1.000
_cell.length_c   1.000
_cell.angle_alpha   90.00
_cell.angle_beta   90.00
_cell.angle_gamma   90.00
#
_symmetry.space_group_name_H-M   'P 1'
#
loop_
_entity.id
_entity.type
_entity.pdbx_description
1 polymer ?
#
loop_
_entity_poly.entity_id
_entity_poly.type
_entity_poly.pdbx_seq_one_letter_code
_entity_poly.pdbx_strand_id
1 'polypeptide(L)'
;DRRQRQMCIRDSGKQQGNASWQDGEFKAANGVKFLACGRGQSPRGLRDREARPDYIVIDDLDDDELCRNEKRVHDITDWVKEALFGALDVGRGRFIMVGNLISKNSVLANLTKTKGVHVSVIKAIDKNGEPVWREKWTKEEAQEYRDFVGYRAWEKEMMHNPIVDGTIFRADWIRYKKLPRLSKYEMLVCYTDPSFKSTTSNDYKACRLWGKIGKELHLIDC
;
A
#
# COMPACT_ATOMS: atom_id res chain seq x y z
N ASP A 1 7.78 8.24 18.37
CA ASP A 1 7.83 7.42 19.58
C ASP A 1 9.22 7.49 20.22
N ARG A 2 9.29 7.60 21.58
CA ARG A 2 10.56 7.70 22.36
C ARG A 2 11.49 6.50 22.13
N ARG A 3 10.96 5.30 21.86
CA ARG A 3 11.78 4.10 21.65
C ARG A 3 12.48 4.08 20.31
N GLN A 4 11.84 4.52 19.24
CA GLN A 4 12.46 4.66 17.91
C GLN A 4 13.54 5.75 17.92
N ARG A 5 13.30 6.87 18.63
CA ARG A 5 14.32 7.92 18.82
C ARG A 5 15.57 7.41 19.54
N GLN A 6 15.41 6.55 20.57
CA GLN A 6 16.54 5.96 21.29
C GLN A 6 17.35 4.96 20.44
N MET A 7 16.71 4.24 19.50
CA MET A 7 17.39 3.31 18.62
C MET A 7 18.29 4.02 17.59
N CYS A 8 17.79 5.06 16.93
CA CYS A 8 18.58 5.89 16.03
C CYS A 8 19.74 6.59 16.74
N ILE A 9 19.60 6.94 18.01
CA ILE A 9 20.64 7.57 18.84
C ILE A 9 21.80 6.60 19.16
N ARG A 10 21.52 5.31 19.39
CA ARG A 10 22.54 4.32 19.70
C ARG A 10 23.46 4.01 18.53
N ASP A 11 22.92 4.00 17.32
CA ASP A 11 23.67 3.62 16.12
C ASP A 11 24.46 4.78 15.50
N SER A 12 24.11 6.04 15.80
CA SER A 12 24.76 7.23 15.24
C SER A 12 25.99 7.74 16.01
N GLY A 13 26.50 6.99 16.98
CA GLY A 13 27.74 7.29 17.69
C GLY A 13 27.60 8.32 18.81
N LYS A 14 28.62 8.36 19.68
CA LYS A 14 28.63 9.11 20.94
C LYS A 14 28.26 10.59 20.78
N GLN A 15 27.32 11.02 21.58
CA GLN A 15 26.99 12.41 21.81
C GLN A 15 28.19 13.12 22.46
N GLN A 16 29.04 13.76 21.68
CA GLN A 16 30.02 14.71 22.24
C GLN A 16 30.13 15.91 21.29
N GLY A 17 30.03 17.11 21.83
CA GLY A 17 30.18 18.38 21.12
C GLY A 17 28.85 19.03 20.76
N ASN A 18 28.81 19.91 19.82
CA ASN A 18 27.74 20.83 19.40
C ASN A 18 26.44 20.16 18.87
N ALA A 19 26.04 19.02 19.41
CA ALA A 19 24.81 18.34 19.04
C ALA A 19 23.61 19.00 19.73
N SER A 20 22.58 19.35 18.96
CA SER A 20 21.30 19.82 19.50
C SER A 20 20.26 18.72 19.36
N TRP A 21 19.46 18.53 20.42
CA TRP A 21 18.41 17.53 20.48
C TRP A 21 17.10 18.19 20.89
N GLN A 22 16.24 18.40 19.93
CA GLN A 22 14.88 18.88 20.14
C GLN A 22 13.89 17.81 19.69
N ASP A 23 12.64 17.91 20.12
CA ASP A 23 11.59 17.01 19.64
C ASP A 23 11.43 17.15 18.12
N GLY A 24 11.76 16.07 17.40
CA GLY A 24 11.68 16.01 15.95
C GLY A 24 12.86 16.59 15.18
N GLU A 25 13.82 17.24 15.86
CA GLU A 25 15.02 17.78 15.21
C GLU A 25 16.27 17.45 16.02
N PHE A 26 17.32 16.94 15.35
CA PHE A 26 18.61 16.77 15.99
C PHE A 26 19.76 16.96 15.00
N LYS A 27 20.90 17.38 15.54
CA LYS A 27 22.15 17.51 14.81
C LYS A 27 23.19 16.58 15.39
N ALA A 28 23.74 15.69 14.57
CA ALA A 28 24.80 14.78 14.97
C ALA A 28 26.15 15.49 15.09
N ALA A 29 27.11 14.90 15.80
CA ALA A 29 28.44 15.45 16.00
C ALA A 29 29.21 15.69 14.69
N ASN A 30 28.94 14.91 13.65
CA ASN A 30 29.51 15.09 12.30
C ASN A 30 28.85 16.21 11.47
N GLY A 31 27.91 16.97 12.06
CA GLY A 31 27.21 18.07 11.42
C GLY A 31 25.95 17.69 10.63
N VAL A 32 25.64 16.40 10.50
CA VAL A 32 24.40 15.97 9.83
C VAL A 32 23.19 16.36 10.67
N LYS A 33 22.24 17.04 10.04
CA LYS A 33 20.99 17.46 10.65
C LYS A 33 19.86 16.54 10.21
N PHE A 34 19.06 16.08 11.18
CA PHE A 34 17.88 15.27 10.97
C PHE A 34 16.65 16.06 11.40
N LEU A 35 15.60 15.94 10.61
CA LEU A 35 14.29 16.52 10.90
C LEU A 35 13.20 15.51 10.64
N ALA A 36 12.37 15.23 11.64
CA ALA A 36 11.19 14.40 11.49
C ALA A 36 9.96 15.28 11.21
N CYS A 37 9.25 14.97 10.12
CA CYS A 37 8.01 15.62 9.75
C CYS A 37 6.88 14.62 9.72
N GLY A 38 5.72 14.99 10.24
CA GLY A 38 4.50 14.22 10.08
C GLY A 38 3.85 14.46 8.72
N ARG A 39 3.01 13.52 8.31
CA ARG A 39 2.21 13.60 7.08
C ARG A 39 1.41 14.92 7.03
N GLY A 40 1.52 15.65 5.92
CA GLY A 40 0.81 16.92 5.70
C GLY A 40 1.40 18.15 6.39
N GLN A 41 2.47 17.99 7.17
CA GLN A 41 3.19 19.15 7.67
C GLN A 41 3.92 19.88 6.53
N SER A 42 4.09 21.21 6.63
CA SER A 42 4.75 21.96 5.59
C SER A 42 6.27 21.83 5.71
N PRO A 43 6.95 21.18 4.76
CA PRO A 43 8.40 21.17 4.70
C PRO A 43 8.93 22.43 4.02
N ARG A 44 8.05 23.34 3.58
CA ARG A 44 8.46 24.58 2.89
C ARG A 44 9.22 25.46 3.84
N GLY A 45 10.40 25.89 3.40
CA GLY A 45 11.27 26.76 4.22
C GLY A 45 12.25 26.00 5.13
N LEU A 46 12.27 24.67 5.09
CA LEU A 46 13.27 23.87 5.78
C LEU A 46 14.67 24.17 5.20
N ARG A 47 15.47 24.87 5.97
CA ARG A 47 16.86 25.18 5.65
C ARG A 47 17.69 25.08 6.92
N ASP A 48 18.90 24.58 6.80
CA ASP A 48 19.94 24.84 7.81
C ASP A 48 20.90 25.88 7.22
N ARG A 49 20.76 27.12 7.64
CA ARG A 49 21.41 28.29 7.05
C ARG A 49 21.01 28.43 5.56
N GLU A 50 21.94 28.20 4.62
CA GLU A 50 21.69 28.28 3.18
C GLU A 50 21.38 26.90 2.54
N ALA A 51 21.62 25.81 3.26
CA ALA A 51 21.48 24.47 2.74
C ALA A 51 20.01 23.99 2.77
N ARG A 52 19.57 23.36 1.67
CA ARG A 52 18.32 22.62 1.58
C ARG A 52 18.55 21.16 1.99
N PRO A 53 17.49 20.41 2.32
CA PRO A 53 17.59 18.96 2.53
C PRO A 53 18.22 18.30 1.30
N ASP A 54 19.23 17.49 1.52
CA ASP A 54 19.88 16.69 0.49
C ASP A 54 19.40 15.24 0.48
N TYR A 55 18.64 14.84 1.51
CA TYR A 55 18.11 13.50 1.63
C TYR A 55 16.73 13.51 2.31
N ILE A 56 15.72 12.94 1.65
CA ILE A 56 14.38 12.75 2.20
C ILE A 56 14.05 11.26 2.18
N VAL A 57 13.68 10.74 3.35
CA VAL A 57 13.17 9.38 3.50
C VAL A 57 11.72 9.47 3.96
N ILE A 58 10.85 8.81 3.23
CA ILE A 58 9.46 8.57 3.63
C ILE A 58 9.35 7.10 4.01
N ASP A 59 8.88 6.85 5.21
CA ASP A 59 8.69 5.52 5.76
C ASP A 59 7.23 5.31 6.14
N ASP A 60 6.62 4.24 5.61
CA ASP A 60 5.24 3.80 5.88
C ASP A 60 4.19 4.93 5.84
N LEU A 61 4.19 5.72 4.75
CA LEU A 61 3.26 6.85 4.60
C LEU A 61 1.81 6.42 4.41
N ASP A 62 1.61 5.31 3.69
CA ASP A 62 0.29 4.78 3.37
C ASP A 62 -0.29 3.98 4.53
N ASP A 63 -1.55 4.22 4.86
CA ASP A 63 -2.34 3.42 5.78
C ASP A 63 -3.70 3.06 5.15
N ASP A 64 -4.41 2.10 5.75
CA ASP A 64 -5.70 1.62 5.23
C ASP A 64 -6.76 2.74 5.22
N GLU A 65 -6.71 3.66 6.17
CA GLU A 65 -7.66 4.78 6.24
C GLU A 65 -7.42 5.77 5.10
N LEU A 66 -6.15 6.13 4.85
CA LEU A 66 -5.78 6.99 3.73
C LEU A 66 -6.21 6.38 2.39
N CYS A 67 -5.90 5.09 2.19
CA CYS A 67 -6.13 4.41 0.92
C CYS A 67 -7.61 4.23 0.56
N ARG A 68 -8.55 4.34 1.54
CA ARG A 68 -9.99 4.32 1.29
C ARG A 68 -10.53 5.61 0.68
N ASN A 69 -9.76 6.69 0.72
CA ASN A 69 -10.20 8.00 0.23
C ASN A 69 -9.30 8.47 -0.91
N GLU A 70 -9.76 8.31 -2.15
CA GLU A 70 -9.02 8.67 -3.36
C GLU A 70 -8.57 10.12 -3.38
N LYS A 71 -9.43 11.04 -2.91
CA LYS A 71 -9.08 12.46 -2.85
C LYS A 71 -7.91 12.70 -1.90
N ARG A 72 -7.94 12.11 -0.69
CA ARG A 72 -6.82 12.23 0.27
C ARG A 72 -5.54 11.64 -0.28
N VAL A 73 -5.61 10.49 -0.97
CA VAL A 73 -4.44 9.88 -1.63
C VAL A 73 -3.87 10.84 -2.68
N HIS A 74 -4.72 11.47 -3.48
CA HIS A 74 -4.30 12.46 -4.47
C HIS A 74 -3.64 13.66 -3.79
N ASP A 75 -4.28 14.27 -2.80
CA ASP A 75 -3.79 15.44 -2.07
C ASP A 75 -2.42 15.16 -1.42
N ILE A 76 -2.22 13.96 -0.82
CA ILE A 76 -0.95 13.56 -0.23
C ILE A 76 0.09 13.24 -1.31
N THR A 77 -0.30 12.66 -2.44
CA THR A 77 0.61 12.43 -3.57
C THR A 77 1.15 13.76 -4.11
N ASP A 78 0.30 14.76 -4.23
CA ASP A 78 0.70 16.09 -4.67
C ASP A 78 1.58 16.79 -3.62
N TRP A 79 1.23 16.66 -2.34
CA TRP A 79 2.08 17.16 -1.26
C TRP A 79 3.49 16.54 -1.29
N VAL A 80 3.62 15.24 -1.55
CA VAL A 80 4.93 14.59 -1.71
C VAL A 80 5.69 15.18 -2.90
N LYS A 81 5.03 15.35 -4.05
CA LYS A 81 5.67 15.85 -5.27
C LYS A 81 6.02 17.33 -5.18
N GLU A 82 5.11 18.14 -4.68
CA GLU A 82 5.26 19.61 -4.71
C GLU A 82 5.99 20.17 -3.50
N ALA A 83 5.67 19.65 -2.32
CA ALA A 83 6.20 20.20 -1.08
C ALA A 83 7.49 19.49 -0.65
N LEU A 84 7.49 18.15 -0.56
CA LEU A 84 8.68 17.41 -0.11
C LEU A 84 9.75 17.37 -1.19
N PHE A 85 9.42 16.91 -2.38
CA PHE A 85 10.39 16.84 -3.47
C PHE A 85 10.88 18.24 -3.89
N GLY A 86 9.98 19.23 -3.88
CA GLY A 86 10.32 20.63 -4.14
C GLY A 86 11.20 21.29 -3.06
N ALA A 87 11.29 20.71 -1.85
CA ALA A 87 12.18 21.19 -0.80
C ALA A 87 13.62 20.68 -0.94
N LEU A 88 13.85 19.61 -1.73
CA LEU A 88 15.19 19.05 -1.94
C LEU A 88 16.17 20.03 -2.58
N ASP A 89 17.45 19.79 -2.34
CA ASP A 89 18.53 20.48 -3.04
C ASP A 89 18.58 20.04 -4.51
N VAL A 90 18.62 21.01 -5.40
CA VAL A 90 18.64 20.74 -6.85
C VAL A 90 19.99 20.14 -7.25
N GLY A 91 19.96 18.98 -7.86
CA GLY A 91 21.13 18.25 -8.37
C GLY A 91 21.85 17.37 -7.36
N ARG A 92 21.63 17.55 -6.03
CA ARG A 92 22.20 16.70 -4.99
C ARG A 92 21.15 15.92 -4.21
N GLY A 93 19.92 16.39 -4.23
CA GLY A 93 18.83 15.82 -3.46
C GLY A 93 18.53 14.37 -3.83
N ARG A 94 18.37 13.54 -2.82
CA ARG A 94 17.94 12.14 -2.95
C ARG A 94 16.64 11.96 -2.22
N PHE A 95 15.75 11.20 -2.85
CA PHE A 95 14.42 10.91 -2.34
C PHE A 95 14.21 9.40 -2.32
N ILE A 96 13.86 8.87 -1.18
CA ILE A 96 13.52 7.46 -1.00
C ILE A 96 12.17 7.37 -0.32
N MET A 97 11.30 6.53 -0.85
CA MET A 97 10.08 6.11 -0.18
C MET A 97 10.10 4.60 0.00
N VAL A 98 9.87 4.16 1.22
CA VAL A 98 9.79 2.76 1.63
C VAL A 98 8.41 2.50 2.21
N GLY A 99 7.85 1.34 1.96
CA GLY A 99 6.56 0.93 2.49
C GLY A 99 5.98 -0.28 1.78
N ASN A 100 4.92 -0.81 2.33
CA ASN A 100 4.16 -1.89 1.72
C ASN A 100 3.16 -1.37 0.68
N LEU A 101 2.99 -2.09 -0.41
CA LEU A 101 1.95 -1.79 -1.40
C LEU A 101 0.61 -2.34 -0.90
N ILE A 102 -0.01 -1.63 0.05
CA ILE A 102 -1.24 -2.06 0.72
C ILE A 102 -2.50 -1.84 -0.11
N SER A 103 -2.44 -0.97 -1.12
CA SER A 103 -3.56 -0.67 -2.02
C SER A 103 -3.06 -0.33 -3.41
N LYS A 104 -3.85 -0.65 -4.44
CA LYS A 104 -3.62 -0.18 -5.82
C LYS A 104 -3.82 1.33 -5.96
N ASN A 105 -4.61 1.90 -5.06
CA ASN A 105 -4.80 3.33 -4.90
C ASN A 105 -4.12 3.79 -3.61
N SER A 106 -2.80 3.92 -3.63
CA SER A 106 -1.99 4.43 -2.54
C SER A 106 -1.01 5.48 -3.06
N VAL A 107 -0.42 6.27 -2.17
CA VAL A 107 0.59 7.26 -2.54
C VAL A 107 1.81 6.56 -3.15
N LEU A 108 2.26 5.46 -2.54
CA LEU A 108 3.35 4.63 -3.06
C LEU A 108 3.03 4.14 -4.48
N ALA A 109 1.83 3.55 -4.70
CA ALA A 109 1.40 3.07 -6.02
C ALA A 109 1.38 4.18 -7.08
N ASN A 110 1.00 5.40 -6.71
CA ASN A 110 0.98 6.53 -7.62
C ASN A 110 2.40 7.04 -7.94
N LEU A 111 3.29 7.05 -6.95
CA LEU A 111 4.68 7.47 -7.16
C LEU A 111 5.45 6.47 -8.03
N THR A 112 5.19 5.16 -7.94
CA THR A 112 5.84 4.16 -8.81
C THR A 112 5.56 4.37 -10.30
N LYS A 113 4.46 5.04 -10.64
CA LYS A 113 4.08 5.37 -12.03
C LYS A 113 4.77 6.64 -12.55
N THR A 114 5.48 7.37 -11.69
CA THR A 114 6.11 8.64 -12.05
C THR A 114 7.38 8.38 -12.87
N LYS A 115 7.52 9.08 -13.98
CA LYS A 115 8.72 8.96 -14.85
C LYS A 115 9.99 9.32 -14.08
N GLY A 116 11.02 8.49 -14.21
CA GLY A 116 12.32 8.70 -13.57
C GLY A 116 12.44 8.15 -12.16
N VAL A 117 11.37 7.56 -11.62
CA VAL A 117 11.43 6.84 -10.33
C VAL A 117 11.97 5.43 -10.55
N HIS A 118 13.00 5.07 -9.77
CA HIS A 118 13.47 3.69 -9.69
C HIS A 118 12.59 2.93 -8.68
N VAL A 119 12.10 1.77 -9.08
CA VAL A 119 11.24 0.93 -8.25
C VAL A 119 11.92 -0.39 -7.97
N SER A 120 12.06 -0.73 -6.69
CA SER A 120 12.52 -2.04 -6.23
C SER A 120 11.41 -2.71 -5.45
N VAL A 121 11.02 -3.92 -5.82
CA VAL A 121 9.96 -4.69 -5.15
C VAL A 121 10.56 -5.97 -4.60
N ILE A 122 10.52 -6.12 -3.28
CA ILE A 122 11.03 -7.29 -2.57
C ILE A 122 9.85 -8.02 -1.96
N LYS A 123 9.46 -9.14 -2.56
CA LYS A 123 8.39 -10.02 -2.05
C LYS A 123 8.96 -10.97 -1.01
N ALA A 124 8.11 -11.43 -0.09
CA ALA A 124 8.55 -12.41 0.91
C ALA A 124 8.96 -13.76 0.29
N ILE A 125 8.28 -14.16 -0.78
CA ILE A 125 8.52 -15.41 -1.52
C ILE A 125 8.85 -15.08 -2.97
N ASP A 126 9.85 -15.75 -3.51
CA ASP A 126 10.23 -15.66 -4.91
C ASP A 126 9.29 -16.48 -5.83
N LYS A 127 9.55 -16.42 -7.14
CA LYS A 127 8.78 -17.17 -8.15
C LYS A 127 8.92 -18.70 -8.06
N ASN A 128 9.91 -19.20 -7.31
CA ASN A 128 10.14 -20.63 -7.08
C ASN A 128 9.48 -21.12 -5.78
N GLY A 129 8.82 -20.21 -5.04
CA GLY A 129 8.19 -20.52 -3.76
C GLY A 129 9.18 -20.54 -2.58
N GLU A 130 10.37 -19.96 -2.75
CA GLU A 130 11.38 -19.89 -1.71
C GLU A 130 11.37 -18.51 -1.03
N PRO A 131 11.58 -18.43 0.31
CA PRO A 131 11.73 -17.16 1.00
C PRO A 131 12.91 -16.35 0.44
N VAL A 132 12.67 -15.07 0.16
CA VAL A 132 13.72 -14.16 -0.32
C VAL A 132 14.69 -13.83 0.80
N TRP A 133 14.22 -13.74 2.03
CA TRP A 133 15.05 -13.53 3.21
C TRP A 133 15.25 -14.85 3.97
N ARG A 134 16.14 -15.70 3.45
CA ARG A 134 16.39 -17.07 3.93
C ARG A 134 16.99 -17.14 5.33
N GLU A 135 17.69 -16.09 5.76
CA GLU A 135 18.27 -16.02 7.11
C GLU A 135 17.20 -15.78 8.20
N LYS A 136 16.04 -15.27 7.80
CA LYS A 136 14.93 -14.99 8.71
C LYS A 136 13.83 -16.03 8.64
N TRP A 137 13.57 -16.59 7.46
CA TRP A 137 12.39 -17.42 7.19
C TRP A 137 12.81 -18.73 6.54
N THR A 138 12.37 -19.84 7.08
CA THR A 138 12.27 -21.10 6.35
C THR A 138 11.00 -21.12 5.50
N LYS A 139 10.90 -22.05 4.59
CA LYS A 139 9.71 -22.21 3.75
C LYS A 139 8.49 -22.62 4.58
N GLU A 140 8.71 -23.48 5.57
CA GLU A 140 7.70 -23.96 6.50
C GLU A 140 7.15 -22.80 7.34
N GLU A 141 8.01 -22.00 7.94
CA GLU A 141 7.62 -20.81 8.74
C GLU A 141 6.86 -19.79 7.90
N ALA A 142 7.26 -19.56 6.66
CA ALA A 142 6.54 -18.67 5.75
C ALA A 142 5.15 -19.20 5.42
N GLN A 143 5.00 -20.54 5.26
CA GLN A 143 3.71 -21.15 5.03
C GLN A 143 2.81 -21.10 6.28
N GLU A 144 3.34 -21.41 7.45
CA GLU A 144 2.62 -21.30 8.73
C GLU A 144 2.12 -19.87 8.97
N TYR A 145 2.96 -18.88 8.73
CA TYR A 145 2.57 -17.48 8.84
C TYR A 145 1.47 -17.10 7.85
N ARG A 146 1.56 -17.57 6.59
CA ARG A 146 0.54 -17.36 5.56
C ARG A 146 -0.81 -17.97 5.99
N ASP A 147 -0.78 -19.16 6.53
CA ASP A 147 -2.00 -19.86 7.00
C ASP A 147 -2.62 -19.14 8.21
N PHE A 148 -1.80 -18.57 9.09
CA PHE A 148 -2.24 -17.79 10.25
C PHE A 148 -2.88 -16.46 9.85
N VAL A 149 -2.22 -15.67 8.98
CA VAL A 149 -2.72 -14.33 8.61
C VAL A 149 -3.80 -14.38 7.53
N GLY A 150 -3.88 -15.49 6.81
CA GLY A 150 -4.80 -15.70 5.70
C GLY A 150 -4.33 -15.09 4.38
N TYR A 151 -4.91 -15.60 3.28
CA TYR A 151 -4.47 -15.29 1.92
C TYR A 151 -4.46 -13.79 1.61
N ARG A 152 -5.50 -13.05 2.00
CA ARG A 152 -5.62 -11.61 1.68
C ARG A 152 -4.54 -10.77 2.36
N ALA A 153 -4.32 -10.99 3.67
CA ALA A 153 -3.30 -10.26 4.40
C ALA A 153 -1.91 -10.61 3.90
N TRP A 154 -1.66 -11.88 3.60
CA TRP A 154 -0.41 -12.33 3.00
C TRP A 154 -0.12 -11.65 1.66
N GLU A 155 -1.07 -11.65 0.72
CA GLU A 155 -0.90 -11.02 -0.58
C GLU A 155 -0.64 -9.51 -0.47
N LYS A 156 -1.36 -8.84 0.44
CA LYS A 156 -1.22 -7.41 0.67
C LYS A 156 0.13 -7.05 1.30
N GLU A 157 0.46 -7.67 2.43
CA GLU A 157 1.59 -7.24 3.26
C GLU A 157 2.93 -7.88 2.84
N MET A 158 2.90 -9.13 2.37
CA MET A 158 4.09 -9.91 2.08
C MET A 158 4.41 -10.01 0.58
N MET A 159 3.39 -9.95 -0.27
CA MET A 159 3.56 -10.13 -1.71
C MET A 159 3.39 -8.84 -2.50
N HIS A 160 3.06 -7.71 -1.86
CA HIS A 160 2.77 -6.43 -2.49
C HIS A 160 1.73 -6.54 -3.62
N ASN A 161 0.74 -7.42 -3.42
CA ASN A 161 -0.35 -7.68 -4.34
C ASN A 161 -1.70 -7.44 -3.66
N PRO A 162 -2.07 -6.17 -3.38
CA PRO A 162 -3.31 -5.87 -2.70
C PRO A 162 -4.50 -6.33 -3.52
N ILE A 163 -5.34 -7.16 -2.92
CA ILE A 163 -6.58 -7.64 -3.50
C ILE A 163 -7.63 -6.55 -3.30
N VAL A 164 -8.15 -6.03 -4.41
CA VAL A 164 -9.26 -5.08 -4.37
C VAL A 164 -10.53 -5.83 -4.01
N ASP A 165 -11.31 -5.30 -3.07
CA ASP A 165 -12.63 -5.85 -2.76
C ASP A 165 -13.49 -5.88 -4.04
N GLY A 166 -14.14 -7.01 -4.27
CA GLY A 166 -14.90 -7.26 -5.51
C GLY A 166 -14.11 -7.91 -6.65
N THR A 167 -12.79 -8.07 -6.54
CA THR A 167 -11.97 -8.77 -7.56
C THR A 167 -11.69 -10.23 -7.22
N ILE A 168 -12.47 -10.84 -6.33
CA ILE A 168 -12.38 -12.28 -6.00
C ILE A 168 -12.69 -13.13 -7.25
N PHE A 169 -13.56 -12.62 -8.12
CA PHE A 169 -13.89 -13.25 -9.39
C PHE A 169 -13.10 -12.60 -10.51
N ARG A 170 -12.29 -13.39 -11.20
CA ARG A 170 -11.53 -12.93 -12.36
C ARG A 170 -12.42 -13.02 -13.61
N ALA A 171 -12.33 -12.01 -14.48
CA ALA A 171 -13.11 -11.97 -15.72
C ALA A 171 -12.80 -13.17 -16.65
N ASP A 172 -11.57 -13.68 -16.61
CA ASP A 172 -11.14 -14.87 -17.39
C ASP A 172 -11.74 -16.19 -16.88
N TRP A 173 -12.36 -16.21 -15.70
CA TRP A 173 -13.13 -17.37 -15.22
C TRP A 173 -14.55 -17.40 -15.76
N ILE A 174 -15.07 -16.27 -16.24
CA ILE A 174 -16.43 -16.16 -16.78
C ILE A 174 -16.43 -16.78 -18.17
N ARG A 175 -17.28 -17.79 -18.35
CA ARG A 175 -17.47 -18.45 -19.63
C ARG A 175 -18.85 -18.15 -20.17
N TYR A 176 -18.90 -17.56 -21.36
CA TYR A 176 -20.16 -17.30 -22.05
C TYR A 176 -20.53 -18.53 -22.88
N LYS A 177 -21.76 -19.01 -22.70
CA LYS A 177 -22.32 -20.11 -23.49
C LYS A 177 -23.81 -19.92 -23.72
N LYS A 178 -24.35 -20.59 -24.73
CA LYS A 178 -25.80 -20.63 -24.94
C LYS A 178 -26.43 -21.41 -23.79
N LEU A 179 -27.34 -20.78 -23.07
CA LEU A 179 -28.01 -21.38 -21.94
C LEU A 179 -29.11 -22.36 -22.37
N PRO A 180 -29.34 -23.46 -21.66
CA PRO A 180 -30.46 -24.37 -21.90
C PRO A 180 -31.79 -23.69 -21.49
N ARG A 181 -32.90 -24.30 -21.88
CA ARG A 181 -34.22 -23.86 -21.42
C ARG A 181 -34.35 -23.97 -19.90
N LEU A 182 -35.09 -23.05 -19.27
CA LEU A 182 -35.27 -23.01 -17.82
C LEU A 182 -35.73 -24.32 -17.21
N SER A 183 -36.57 -25.08 -17.94
CA SER A 183 -37.05 -26.40 -17.51
C SER A 183 -35.98 -27.47 -17.40
N LYS A 184 -34.75 -27.20 -17.84
CA LYS A 184 -33.63 -28.18 -17.77
C LYS A 184 -32.80 -27.99 -16.50
N TYR A 185 -33.01 -26.89 -15.77
CA TYR A 185 -32.29 -26.68 -14.53
C TYR A 185 -32.89 -27.48 -13.37
N GLU A 186 -32.03 -28.11 -12.60
CA GLU A 186 -32.41 -28.84 -11.37
C GLU A 186 -32.91 -27.88 -10.28
N MET A 187 -32.37 -26.68 -10.27
CA MET A 187 -32.69 -25.61 -9.29
C MET A 187 -32.52 -24.27 -9.93
N LEU A 188 -33.47 -23.37 -9.67
CA LEU A 188 -33.38 -21.95 -9.98
C LEU A 188 -33.40 -21.15 -8.68
N VAL A 189 -32.47 -20.18 -8.53
CA VAL A 189 -32.41 -19.33 -7.37
C VAL A 189 -32.35 -17.89 -7.84
N CYS A 190 -33.31 -17.09 -7.37
CA CYS A 190 -33.25 -15.65 -7.53
C CYS A 190 -32.68 -15.04 -6.25
N TYR A 191 -31.58 -14.32 -6.38
CA TYR A 191 -30.93 -13.60 -5.29
C TYR A 191 -31.04 -12.12 -5.54
N THR A 192 -31.52 -11.39 -4.54
CA THR A 192 -31.65 -9.93 -4.60
C THR A 192 -30.82 -9.32 -3.49
N ASP A 193 -29.95 -8.39 -3.84
CA ASP A 193 -29.19 -7.56 -2.92
C ASP A 193 -29.75 -6.12 -2.94
N PRO A 194 -30.65 -5.78 -1.97
CA PRO A 194 -31.28 -4.49 -1.96
C PRO A 194 -30.38 -3.46 -1.28
N SER A 195 -29.87 -2.49 -2.04
CA SER A 195 -29.26 -1.28 -1.46
C SER A 195 -30.35 -0.31 -0.98
N PHE A 196 -30.32 0.05 0.32
CA PHE A 196 -31.34 0.91 0.94
C PHE A 196 -31.08 2.42 0.78
N LYS A 197 -29.90 2.83 0.33
CA LYS A 197 -29.55 4.26 0.18
C LYS A 197 -29.16 4.55 -1.26
N SER A 198 -29.79 5.56 -1.84
CA SER A 198 -29.54 6.05 -3.21
C SER A 198 -28.52 7.21 -3.21
N THR A 199 -27.30 6.97 -2.70
CA THR A 199 -26.21 7.94 -2.80
C THR A 199 -25.16 7.43 -3.78
N THR A 200 -24.42 8.32 -4.42
CA THR A 200 -23.38 8.00 -5.42
C THR A 200 -22.23 7.17 -4.88
N SER A 201 -22.17 6.93 -3.56
CA SER A 201 -21.16 6.12 -2.88
C SER A 201 -21.65 4.74 -2.44
N ASN A 202 -22.88 4.33 -2.77
CA ASN A 202 -23.45 3.05 -2.35
C ASN A 202 -23.44 2.02 -3.47
N ASP A 203 -23.44 0.75 -3.09
CA ASP A 203 -23.54 -0.38 -4.00
C ASP A 203 -24.84 -0.37 -4.78
N TYR A 204 -24.78 -0.86 -6.02
CA TYR A 204 -25.94 -1.01 -6.88
C TYR A 204 -26.90 -2.07 -6.33
N LYS A 205 -28.20 -1.85 -6.53
CA LYS A 205 -29.20 -2.89 -6.34
C LYS A 205 -28.97 -3.97 -7.38
N ALA A 206 -28.84 -5.20 -6.96
CA ALA A 206 -28.63 -6.33 -7.86
C ALA A 206 -29.71 -7.39 -7.64
N CYS A 207 -30.33 -7.83 -8.74
CA CYS A 207 -31.21 -9.00 -8.76
C CYS A 207 -30.61 -9.99 -9.76
N ARG A 208 -30.34 -11.23 -9.35
CA ARG A 208 -29.66 -12.21 -10.19
C ARG A 208 -30.40 -13.53 -10.16
N LEU A 209 -30.67 -14.08 -11.34
CA LEU A 209 -31.24 -15.43 -11.49
C LEU A 209 -30.13 -16.43 -11.83
N TRP A 210 -30.00 -17.42 -10.99
CA TRP A 210 -29.03 -18.50 -11.13
C TRP A 210 -29.75 -19.83 -11.38
N GLY A 211 -29.17 -20.66 -12.25
CA GLY A 211 -29.63 -22.01 -12.50
C GLY A 211 -28.52 -23.04 -12.32
N LYS A 212 -28.81 -24.15 -11.64
CA LYS A 212 -27.91 -25.28 -11.42
C LYS A 212 -28.25 -26.41 -12.33
N ILE A 213 -27.24 -26.97 -13.02
CA ILE A 213 -27.31 -28.23 -13.77
C ILE A 213 -26.06 -29.05 -13.43
N GLY A 214 -26.24 -30.20 -12.78
CA GLY A 214 -25.13 -31.05 -12.37
C GLY A 214 -24.13 -30.28 -11.49
N LYS A 215 -22.88 -30.13 -11.98
CA LYS A 215 -21.83 -29.37 -11.30
C LYS A 215 -21.68 -27.94 -11.80
N GLU A 216 -22.48 -27.50 -12.74
CA GLU A 216 -22.41 -26.18 -13.33
C GLU A 216 -23.43 -25.22 -12.71
N LEU A 217 -23.02 -23.99 -12.49
CA LEU A 217 -23.87 -22.91 -12.05
C LEU A 217 -23.88 -21.81 -13.14
N HIS A 218 -25.06 -21.48 -13.63
CA HIS A 218 -25.25 -20.54 -14.72
C HIS A 218 -25.92 -19.27 -14.20
N LEU A 219 -25.33 -18.11 -14.49
CA LEU A 219 -26.03 -16.84 -14.37
C LEU A 219 -26.93 -16.69 -15.58
N ILE A 220 -28.23 -16.66 -15.35
CA ILE A 220 -29.25 -16.65 -16.41
C ILE A 220 -29.66 -15.22 -16.74
N ASP A 221 -29.83 -14.41 -15.70
CA ASP A 221 -30.27 -13.02 -15.82
C ASP A 221 -29.75 -12.19 -14.64
N CYS A 222 -29.51 -10.87 -14.85
CA CYS A 222 -29.03 -9.93 -13.83
C CYS A 222 -29.40 -8.46 -14.14
#